data_8cbe58ed53296086cd42d296a3d16bbe
#
_entry.id   8cbe58ed53296086cd42d296a3d16bbe
#
_cell.length_a   1.000
_cell.length_b   1.000
_cell.length_c   1.000
_cell.angle_alpha   90.00
_cell.angle_beta   90.00
_cell.angle_gamma   90.00
#
_symmetry.space_group_name_H-M   'P 1'
#
loop_
_entity.id
_entity.type
_entity.pdbx_description
1 polymer ?
#
loop_
_entity_poly.entity_id
_entity_poly.type
_entity_poly.pdbx_seq_one_letter_code
_entity_poly.pdbx_strand_id
1 'polypeptide(L)'
;MSVELTANTSPETATETEWEPPMPPTDLIFDDGEPLESNRHRIAMNVLIRSLQQAWSERHDFYTGGNMFIYYSSEQARNRDFRGPDFFAVLDVDGTKERQGWVVWQEGGRYPDVIVELMSPSTARVDKGKKKELYQRTFRTPDYFVFDPFEANAFQGWHLHSSGGYQLLEANERGWLWCETLGFWLGTWSGTIDREEAIWLRFYDTEGNLVLLPEEAERQKAEAAEQRAESAEQRAESAEQRAERLAQRLRALG
;
A
#
# COMPACT_ATOMS: atom_id res chain seq x y z
N MET A 1 -19.00 34.82 -84.15
CA MET A 1 -19.42 33.77 -83.24
C MET A 1 -18.18 33.28 -82.52
N SER A 2 -17.94 33.79 -81.32
CA SER A 2 -16.79 33.42 -80.50
C SER A 2 -17.24 32.32 -79.51
N VAL A 3 -16.53 31.21 -79.50
CA VAL A 3 -16.77 30.11 -78.57
C VAL A 3 -15.82 30.30 -77.42
N GLU A 4 -16.36 30.57 -76.26
CA GLU A 4 -15.62 30.58 -75.00
C GLU A 4 -15.33 29.14 -74.54
N LEU A 5 -14.02 28.85 -74.29
CA LEU A 5 -13.58 27.64 -73.64
C LEU A 5 -13.75 27.83 -72.14
N THR A 6 -14.63 27.07 -71.55
CA THR A 6 -14.73 26.95 -70.10
C THR A 6 -13.57 26.12 -69.56
N ALA A 7 -12.76 26.72 -68.66
CA ALA A 7 -11.70 26.03 -67.94
C ALA A 7 -12.32 25.02 -66.96
N ASN A 8 -11.88 23.78 -67.10
CA ASN A 8 -12.22 22.69 -66.19
C ASN A 8 -11.31 22.74 -64.95
N THR A 9 -11.81 23.26 -63.85
CA THR A 9 -11.12 23.20 -62.55
C THR A 9 -11.27 21.80 -61.96
N SER A 10 -10.19 21.05 -61.93
CA SER A 10 -10.13 19.78 -61.19
C SER A 10 -10.35 20.06 -59.69
N PRO A 11 -11.08 19.17 -58.95
CA PRO A 11 -11.23 19.32 -57.52
C PRO A 11 -9.88 19.06 -56.82
N GLU A 12 -9.46 20.02 -55.99
CA GLU A 12 -8.36 19.81 -55.02
C GLU A 12 -8.70 18.59 -54.18
N THR A 13 -7.87 17.58 -54.27
CA THR A 13 -7.85 16.44 -53.35
C THR A 13 -7.60 16.99 -51.95
N ALA A 14 -8.62 17.03 -51.11
CA ALA A 14 -8.46 17.22 -49.65
C ALA A 14 -7.55 16.10 -49.15
N THR A 15 -6.36 16.46 -48.71
CA THR A 15 -5.49 15.57 -47.97
C THR A 15 -6.25 15.18 -46.71
N GLU A 16 -6.70 13.93 -46.61
CA GLU A 16 -7.17 13.34 -45.37
C GLU A 16 -6.01 13.46 -44.37
N THR A 17 -6.13 14.37 -43.45
CA THR A 17 -5.22 14.42 -42.28
C THR A 17 -5.47 13.14 -41.47
N GLU A 18 -4.53 12.22 -41.57
CA GLU A 18 -4.55 10.98 -40.81
C GLU A 18 -4.68 11.37 -39.34
N TRP A 19 -5.77 10.96 -38.67
CA TRP A 19 -6.01 11.28 -37.28
C TRP A 19 -5.04 10.49 -36.41
N GLU A 20 -4.09 11.17 -35.79
CA GLU A 20 -3.20 10.58 -34.79
C GLU A 20 -3.80 10.79 -33.38
N PRO A 21 -3.91 9.74 -32.58
CA PRO A 21 -4.35 9.90 -31.19
C PRO A 21 -3.35 10.77 -30.42
N PRO A 22 -3.81 11.71 -29.58
CA PRO A 22 -2.92 12.56 -28.79
C PRO A 22 -2.08 11.69 -27.86
N MET A 23 -0.77 11.73 -28.06
CA MET A 23 0.18 11.01 -27.19
C MET A 23 0.11 11.51 -25.75
N PRO A 24 0.24 10.63 -24.76
CA PRO A 24 0.34 11.03 -23.36
C PRO A 24 1.52 12.00 -23.13
N PRO A 25 1.40 12.95 -22.19
CA PRO A 25 2.50 13.84 -21.85
C PRO A 25 3.70 13.07 -21.32
N THR A 26 4.91 13.48 -21.71
CA THR A 26 6.18 12.87 -21.29
C THR A 26 6.92 13.69 -20.23
N ASP A 27 6.49 14.94 -20.00
CA ASP A 27 7.02 15.92 -19.04
C ASP A 27 6.26 15.89 -17.70
N LEU A 28 6.13 14.70 -17.13
CA LEU A 28 5.40 14.51 -15.87
C LEU A 28 6.19 15.09 -14.69
N ILE A 29 5.46 15.71 -13.75
CA ILE A 29 5.98 16.24 -12.49
C ILE A 29 5.72 15.22 -11.39
N PHE A 30 6.72 14.91 -10.58
CA PHE A 30 6.62 13.93 -9.48
C PHE A 30 6.77 14.55 -8.09
N ASP A 31 6.86 15.88 -8.02
CA ASP A 31 6.93 16.66 -6.79
C ASP A 31 6.15 17.97 -7.01
N ASP A 32 5.20 18.28 -6.13
CA ASP A 32 4.42 19.52 -6.16
C ASP A 32 4.99 20.59 -5.22
N GLY A 33 6.05 20.25 -4.47
CA GLY A 33 6.69 21.14 -3.50
C GLY A 33 5.92 21.27 -2.18
N GLU A 34 4.81 20.56 -2.00
CA GLU A 34 4.05 20.59 -0.76
C GLU A 34 4.59 19.55 0.23
N PRO A 35 4.88 19.93 1.48
CA PRO A 35 5.35 18.98 2.49
C PRO A 35 4.22 18.08 2.95
N LEU A 36 4.57 16.90 3.49
CA LEU A 36 3.64 16.06 4.22
C LEU A 36 3.03 16.84 5.41
N GLU A 37 1.74 16.60 5.70
CA GLU A 37 0.99 17.36 6.69
C GLU A 37 1.62 17.33 8.10
N SER A 38 2.17 16.18 8.53
CA SER A 38 2.85 16.07 9.82
C SER A 38 3.80 14.86 9.88
N ASN A 39 4.68 14.86 10.91
CA ASN A 39 5.53 13.69 11.19
C ASN A 39 4.71 12.43 11.44
N ARG A 40 3.55 12.53 12.10
CA ARG A 40 2.66 11.40 12.37
C ARG A 40 2.09 10.79 11.09
N HIS A 41 1.71 11.58 10.09
CA HIS A 41 1.28 11.10 8.77
C HIS A 41 2.42 10.34 8.08
N ARG A 42 3.65 10.89 8.10
CA ARG A 42 4.83 10.23 7.56
C ARG A 42 5.09 8.86 8.20
N ILE A 43 5.01 8.78 9.53
CA ILE A 43 5.21 7.51 10.26
C ILE A 43 4.08 6.54 9.90
N ALA A 44 2.82 6.96 9.98
CA ALA A 44 1.67 6.12 9.69
C ALA A 44 1.71 5.52 8.27
N MET A 45 2.05 6.32 7.27
CA MET A 45 2.27 5.88 5.89
C MET A 45 3.37 4.80 5.83
N ASN A 46 4.54 5.09 6.42
CA ASN A 46 5.67 4.17 6.41
C ASN A 46 5.39 2.85 7.16
N VAL A 47 4.58 2.89 8.21
CA VAL A 47 4.13 1.70 8.94
C VAL A 47 3.37 0.75 8.01
N LEU A 48 2.43 1.25 7.22
CA LEU A 48 1.68 0.44 6.27
C LEU A 48 2.58 -0.13 5.16
N ILE A 49 3.43 0.70 4.56
CA ILE A 49 4.35 0.27 3.49
C ILE A 49 5.29 -0.83 4.02
N ARG A 50 5.98 -0.57 5.12
CA ARG A 50 7.05 -1.44 5.62
C ARG A 50 6.52 -2.76 6.20
N SER A 51 5.36 -2.73 6.88
CA SER A 51 4.76 -3.96 7.39
C SER A 51 4.26 -4.87 6.27
N LEU A 52 3.66 -4.32 5.20
CA LEU A 52 3.24 -5.14 4.06
C LEU A 52 4.45 -5.72 3.31
N GLN A 53 5.50 -4.93 3.08
CA GLN A 53 6.75 -5.40 2.48
C GLN A 53 7.42 -6.48 3.34
N GLN A 54 7.39 -6.36 4.67
CA GLN A 54 7.91 -7.38 5.58
C GLN A 54 7.09 -8.67 5.54
N ALA A 55 5.75 -8.57 5.53
CA ALA A 55 4.87 -9.73 5.45
C ALA A 55 5.07 -10.52 4.15
N TRP A 56 5.36 -9.83 3.07
CA TRP A 56 5.52 -10.39 1.73
C TRP A 56 6.97 -10.32 1.22
N SER A 57 7.95 -10.43 2.11
CA SER A 57 9.38 -10.30 1.80
C SER A 57 9.88 -11.24 0.68
N GLU A 58 9.23 -12.39 0.50
CA GLU A 58 9.54 -13.38 -0.54
C GLU A 58 8.79 -13.13 -1.88
N ARG A 59 7.90 -12.12 -1.92
CA ARG A 59 7.11 -11.78 -3.10
C ARG A 59 7.74 -10.60 -3.85
N HIS A 60 7.66 -10.67 -5.18
CA HIS A 60 8.12 -9.60 -6.08
C HIS A 60 7.03 -9.15 -7.05
N ASP A 61 5.82 -9.68 -6.89
CA ASP A 61 4.66 -9.46 -7.75
C ASP A 61 3.68 -8.41 -7.22
N PHE A 62 4.16 -7.50 -6.40
CA PHE A 62 3.38 -6.38 -5.87
C PHE A 62 4.22 -5.13 -5.70
N TYR A 63 3.56 -3.98 -5.66
CA TYR A 63 4.18 -2.69 -5.39
C TYR A 63 3.41 -1.97 -4.29
N THR A 64 4.13 -1.29 -3.40
CA THR A 64 3.56 -0.37 -2.40
C THR A 64 4.13 1.02 -2.60
N GLY A 65 3.28 2.02 -2.57
CA GLY A 65 3.68 3.41 -2.63
C GLY A 65 2.96 4.25 -1.57
N GLY A 66 3.50 5.41 -1.31
CA GLY A 66 2.88 6.37 -0.43
C GLY A 66 3.29 7.79 -0.77
N ASN A 67 2.35 8.72 -0.72
CA ASN A 67 2.52 10.12 -1.14
C ASN A 67 3.15 10.27 -2.53
N MET A 68 2.83 9.32 -3.42
CA MET A 68 3.31 9.30 -4.80
C MET A 68 2.18 9.69 -5.74
N PHE A 69 2.46 10.48 -6.76
CA PHE A 69 1.47 10.85 -7.75
C PHE A 69 1.02 9.67 -8.60
N ILE A 70 -0.30 9.58 -8.77
CA ILE A 70 -0.94 8.64 -9.68
C ILE A 70 -1.42 9.42 -10.90
N TYR A 71 -0.83 9.12 -12.05
CA TYR A 71 -1.24 9.65 -13.34
C TYR A 71 -2.16 8.65 -14.03
N TYR A 72 -3.42 9.01 -14.21
CA TYR A 72 -4.44 8.09 -14.73
C TYR A 72 -5.10 8.56 -16.05
N SER A 73 -4.85 9.81 -16.48
CA SER A 73 -5.26 10.30 -17.78
C SER A 73 -4.35 11.45 -18.25
N SER A 74 -4.25 11.59 -19.57
CA SER A 74 -3.49 12.71 -20.17
C SER A 74 -4.08 14.08 -19.82
N GLU A 75 -5.40 14.17 -19.63
CA GLU A 75 -6.07 15.39 -19.21
C GLU A 75 -5.71 15.76 -17.77
N GLN A 76 -5.79 14.80 -16.85
CA GLN A 76 -5.42 14.99 -15.46
C GLN A 76 -3.95 15.43 -15.33
N ALA A 77 -3.06 14.82 -16.10
CA ALA A 77 -1.64 15.18 -16.08
C ALA A 77 -1.40 16.62 -16.57
N ARG A 78 -2.05 17.04 -17.67
CA ARG A 78 -1.96 18.41 -18.21
C ARG A 78 -2.55 19.46 -17.27
N ASN A 79 -3.64 19.11 -16.59
CA ASN A 79 -4.31 20.00 -15.64
C ASN A 79 -3.62 20.07 -14.27
N ARG A 80 -2.56 19.29 -14.07
CA ARG A 80 -1.85 19.16 -12.78
C ARG A 80 -2.78 18.80 -11.62
N ASP A 81 -3.82 18.00 -11.89
CA ASP A 81 -4.75 17.51 -10.88
C ASP A 81 -4.15 16.26 -10.20
N PHE A 82 -3.16 16.51 -9.34
CA PHE A 82 -2.38 15.47 -8.70
C PHE A 82 -3.23 14.62 -7.75
N ARG A 83 -2.94 13.33 -7.71
CA ARG A 83 -3.53 12.37 -6.78
C ARG A 83 -2.39 11.54 -6.21
N GLY A 84 -2.11 11.77 -4.95
CA GLY A 84 -1.09 11.03 -4.21
C GLY A 84 -1.74 10.44 -2.94
N PRO A 85 -2.24 9.20 -3.00
CA PRO A 85 -2.72 8.54 -1.78
C PRO A 85 -1.60 8.41 -0.76
N ASP A 86 -1.94 8.51 0.52
CA ASP A 86 -0.97 8.33 1.59
C ASP A 86 -0.37 6.92 1.60
N PHE A 87 -1.17 5.92 1.26
CA PHE A 87 -0.70 4.56 1.01
C PHE A 87 -1.51 3.93 -0.11
N PHE A 88 -0.84 3.18 -0.97
CA PHE A 88 -1.50 2.30 -1.93
C PHE A 88 -0.69 1.03 -2.19
N ALA A 89 -1.38 -0.02 -2.59
CA ALA A 89 -0.79 -1.27 -3.05
C ALA A 89 -1.34 -1.65 -4.43
N VAL A 90 -0.47 -2.20 -5.27
CA VAL A 90 -0.82 -2.76 -6.58
C VAL A 90 -0.29 -4.18 -6.66
N LEU A 91 -1.15 -5.12 -7.00
CA LEU A 91 -0.83 -6.53 -7.13
C LEU A 91 -0.57 -6.91 -8.59
N ASP A 92 0.03 -8.07 -8.80
CA ASP A 92 0.32 -8.64 -10.12
C ASP A 92 1.14 -7.70 -11.02
N VAL A 93 2.15 -7.05 -10.44
CA VAL A 93 3.07 -6.14 -11.13
C VAL A 93 4.51 -6.45 -10.73
N ASP A 94 5.48 -6.07 -11.55
CA ASP A 94 6.89 -6.15 -11.18
C ASP A 94 7.20 -5.15 -10.05
N GLY A 95 7.30 -5.65 -8.83
CA GLY A 95 7.60 -4.87 -7.61
C GLY A 95 9.02 -4.35 -7.54
N THR A 96 9.94 -4.86 -8.37
CA THR A 96 11.37 -4.49 -8.38
C THR A 96 11.67 -3.27 -9.25
N LYS A 97 10.73 -2.89 -10.11
CA LYS A 97 10.88 -1.74 -11.00
C LYS A 97 10.87 -0.44 -10.20
N GLU A 98 11.86 0.42 -10.43
CA GLU A 98 11.89 1.77 -9.87
C GLU A 98 10.79 2.66 -10.46
N ARG A 99 10.12 3.44 -9.59
CA ARG A 99 9.03 4.35 -9.98
C ARG A 99 9.15 5.67 -9.23
N GLN A 100 9.10 6.78 -9.95
CA GLN A 100 8.99 8.12 -9.37
C GLN A 100 7.53 8.48 -9.03
N GLY A 101 6.57 7.87 -9.73
CA GLY A 101 5.14 7.96 -9.55
C GLY A 101 4.45 6.77 -10.20
N TRP A 102 3.15 6.62 -9.98
CA TRP A 102 2.36 5.56 -10.61
C TRP A 102 1.72 6.08 -11.89
N VAL A 103 2.26 5.71 -13.04
CA VAL A 103 1.77 6.16 -14.35
C VAL A 103 0.98 5.04 -15.02
N VAL A 104 -0.34 5.06 -14.90
CA VAL A 104 -1.23 3.96 -15.27
C VAL A 104 -0.99 3.44 -16.69
N TRP A 105 -0.77 4.31 -17.67
CA TRP A 105 -0.50 3.88 -19.06
C TRP A 105 0.90 3.28 -19.28
N GLN A 106 1.84 3.48 -18.36
CA GLN A 106 3.16 2.81 -18.37
C GLN A 106 3.15 1.49 -17.58
N GLU A 107 2.10 1.27 -16.80
CA GLU A 107 1.90 0.08 -15.96
C GLU A 107 0.78 -0.81 -16.51
N GLY A 108 0.63 -0.86 -17.84
CA GLY A 108 -0.34 -1.73 -18.51
C GLY A 108 -1.81 -1.44 -18.17
N GLY A 109 -2.13 -0.22 -17.75
CA GLY A 109 -3.48 0.15 -17.34
C GLY A 109 -3.84 -0.24 -15.90
N ARG A 110 -2.85 -0.69 -15.09
CA ARG A 110 -3.08 -1.09 -13.69
C ARG A 110 -3.30 0.12 -12.79
N TYR A 111 -4.36 0.06 -12.01
CA TYR A 111 -4.68 1.00 -10.94
C TYR A 111 -4.36 0.38 -9.58
N PRO A 112 -4.26 1.17 -8.50
CA PRO A 112 -4.15 0.64 -7.14
C PRO A 112 -5.28 -0.32 -6.80
N ASP A 113 -4.93 -1.46 -6.24
CA ASP A 113 -5.88 -2.45 -5.75
C ASP A 113 -6.34 -2.13 -4.32
N VAL A 114 -5.50 -1.48 -3.54
CA VAL A 114 -5.83 -0.98 -2.20
C VAL A 114 -5.32 0.44 -2.04
N ILE A 115 -6.13 1.31 -1.43
CA ILE A 115 -5.77 2.68 -1.06
C ILE A 115 -6.14 2.92 0.41
N VAL A 116 -5.23 3.56 1.15
CA VAL A 116 -5.51 4.11 2.49
C VAL A 116 -5.19 5.60 2.47
N GLU A 117 -6.14 6.44 2.88
CA GLU A 117 -5.94 7.86 3.11
C GLU A 117 -5.84 8.14 4.61
N LEU A 118 -4.81 8.87 4.98
CA LEU A 118 -4.58 9.33 6.35
C LEU A 118 -5.19 10.72 6.49
N MET A 119 -6.38 10.77 7.04
CA MET A 119 -7.15 12.00 7.11
C MET A 119 -6.55 13.02 8.10
N SER A 120 -6.76 14.28 7.76
CA SER A 120 -6.64 15.41 8.66
C SER A 120 -7.95 16.20 8.71
N PRO A 121 -8.12 17.16 9.62
CA PRO A 121 -9.28 18.04 9.61
C PRO A 121 -9.49 18.79 8.30
N SER A 122 -8.42 19.06 7.54
CA SER A 122 -8.47 19.74 6.24
C SER A 122 -8.86 18.82 5.09
N THR A 123 -8.46 17.53 5.12
CA THR A 123 -8.62 16.60 4.01
C THR A 123 -9.81 15.65 4.16
N ALA A 124 -10.28 15.37 5.37
CA ALA A 124 -11.33 14.36 5.66
C ALA A 124 -12.58 14.46 4.77
N ARG A 125 -13.00 15.68 4.43
CA ARG A 125 -14.16 15.89 3.55
C ARG A 125 -13.87 15.48 2.11
N VAL A 126 -12.65 15.69 1.65
CA VAL A 126 -12.21 15.34 0.28
C VAL A 126 -12.03 13.84 0.18
N ASP A 127 -11.41 13.23 1.20
CA ASP A 127 -11.13 11.78 1.25
C ASP A 127 -12.43 10.97 1.27
N LYS A 128 -13.40 11.35 2.15
CA LYS A 128 -14.72 10.70 2.22
C LYS A 128 -15.66 11.04 1.05
N GLY A 129 -15.33 12.03 0.24
CA GLY A 129 -16.14 12.54 -0.85
C GLY A 129 -15.52 12.33 -2.23
N LYS A 130 -14.86 13.37 -2.76
CA LYS A 130 -14.34 13.39 -4.14
C LYS A 130 -13.32 12.29 -4.43
N LYS A 131 -12.36 12.04 -3.52
CA LYS A 131 -11.37 10.96 -3.68
C LYS A 131 -12.05 9.59 -3.69
N LYS A 132 -12.95 9.34 -2.73
CA LYS A 132 -13.74 8.11 -2.69
C LYS A 132 -14.51 7.86 -3.99
N GLU A 133 -15.14 8.89 -4.56
CA GLU A 133 -15.87 8.76 -5.82
C GLU A 133 -14.92 8.46 -7.00
N LEU A 134 -13.75 9.11 -7.04
CA LEU A 134 -12.71 8.85 -8.04
C LEU A 134 -12.22 7.40 -7.95
N TYR A 135 -11.89 6.93 -6.75
CA TYR A 135 -11.38 5.58 -6.52
C TYR A 135 -12.43 4.50 -6.82
N GLN A 136 -13.70 4.79 -6.52
CA GLN A 136 -14.81 3.91 -6.86
C GLN A 136 -15.07 3.82 -8.36
N ARG A 137 -15.15 4.96 -9.05
CA ARG A 137 -15.67 5.02 -10.43
C ARG A 137 -14.59 4.90 -11.48
N THR A 138 -13.45 5.57 -11.26
CA THR A 138 -12.37 5.68 -12.26
C THR A 138 -11.31 4.63 -12.01
N PHE A 139 -10.76 4.58 -10.80
CA PHE A 139 -9.72 3.60 -10.46
C PHE A 139 -10.29 2.19 -10.29
N ARG A 140 -11.54 2.11 -9.83
CA ARG A 140 -12.22 0.85 -9.46
C ARG A 140 -11.38 0.07 -8.45
N THR A 141 -10.76 0.80 -7.51
CA THR A 141 -9.95 0.24 -6.44
C THR A 141 -10.82 -0.69 -5.57
N PRO A 142 -10.48 -1.97 -5.45
CA PRO A 142 -11.27 -2.93 -4.68
C PRO A 142 -11.47 -2.54 -3.23
N ASP A 143 -10.41 -2.16 -2.53
CA ASP A 143 -10.46 -1.83 -1.09
C ASP A 143 -9.98 -0.41 -0.83
N TYR A 144 -10.83 0.40 -0.19
CA TYR A 144 -10.54 1.78 0.16
C TYR A 144 -10.76 2.03 1.64
N PHE A 145 -9.76 2.62 2.30
CA PHE A 145 -9.79 2.91 3.73
C PHE A 145 -9.45 4.37 4.00
N VAL A 146 -10.01 4.90 5.08
CA VAL A 146 -9.65 6.22 5.62
C VAL A 146 -9.41 6.09 7.12
N PHE A 147 -8.34 6.70 7.61
CA PHE A 147 -7.97 6.69 9.01
C PHE A 147 -7.47 8.07 9.43
N ASP A 148 -7.87 8.56 10.59
CA ASP A 148 -7.33 9.78 11.16
C ASP A 148 -6.30 9.42 12.24
N PRO A 149 -5.01 9.71 12.05
CA PRO A 149 -3.96 9.40 13.02
C PRO A 149 -4.10 10.16 14.35
N PHE A 150 -4.94 11.19 14.41
CA PHE A 150 -5.19 11.98 15.60
C PHE A 150 -6.54 11.66 16.27
N GLU A 151 -7.46 11.02 15.53
CA GLU A 151 -8.76 10.60 16.00
C GLU A 151 -9.05 9.13 15.64
N ALA A 152 -8.57 8.22 16.47
CA ALA A 152 -8.61 6.77 16.19
C ALA A 152 -9.99 6.19 15.90
N ASN A 153 -11.06 6.82 16.35
CA ASN A 153 -12.44 6.41 16.08
C ASN A 153 -12.90 6.75 14.65
N ALA A 154 -12.12 7.56 13.93
CA ALA A 154 -12.43 7.95 12.56
C ALA A 154 -11.84 6.96 11.53
N PHE A 155 -11.94 5.65 11.81
CA PHE A 155 -11.51 4.58 10.90
C PHE A 155 -12.72 4.00 10.16
N GLN A 156 -12.67 4.03 8.83
CA GLN A 156 -13.72 3.48 7.94
C GLN A 156 -13.07 2.80 6.73
N GLY A 157 -13.76 1.82 6.16
CA GLY A 157 -13.33 1.14 4.96
C GLY A 157 -14.50 0.76 4.06
N TRP A 158 -14.24 0.59 2.79
CA TRP A 158 -15.20 0.17 1.77
C TRP A 158 -14.58 -0.85 0.86
N HIS A 159 -15.38 -1.84 0.48
CA HIS A 159 -15.06 -2.79 -0.57
C HIS A 159 -15.92 -2.53 -1.81
N LEU A 160 -15.32 -2.63 -3.01
CA LEU A 160 -16.00 -2.41 -4.29
C LEU A 160 -16.74 -3.67 -4.72
N HIS A 161 -18.04 -3.64 -4.61
CA HIS A 161 -18.87 -4.79 -4.98
C HIS A 161 -19.07 -4.91 -6.50
N SER A 162 -19.30 -6.13 -6.99
CA SER A 162 -19.56 -6.43 -8.40
C SER A 162 -20.74 -5.64 -9.00
N SER A 163 -21.71 -5.25 -8.16
CA SER A 163 -22.82 -4.37 -8.53
C SER A 163 -22.42 -2.91 -8.82
N GLY A 164 -21.12 -2.57 -8.63
CA GLY A 164 -20.53 -1.32 -9.11
C GLY A 164 -20.46 -0.17 -8.12
N GLY A 165 -20.56 -0.44 -6.81
CA GLY A 165 -20.44 0.59 -5.78
C GLY A 165 -19.66 0.15 -4.55
N TYR A 166 -19.09 1.11 -3.84
CA TYR A 166 -18.48 0.87 -2.53
C TYR A 166 -19.54 0.54 -1.48
N GLN A 167 -19.36 -0.59 -0.81
CA GLN A 167 -20.11 -0.97 0.37
C GLN A 167 -19.24 -0.73 1.61
N LEU A 168 -19.84 -0.12 2.63
CA LEU A 168 -19.16 0.12 3.90
C LEU A 168 -18.84 -1.24 4.55
N LEU A 169 -17.60 -1.42 4.97
CA LEU A 169 -17.18 -2.60 5.70
C LEU A 169 -17.68 -2.55 7.16
N GLU A 170 -18.10 -3.69 7.66
CA GLU A 170 -18.45 -3.86 9.06
C GLU A 170 -17.21 -4.29 9.84
N ALA A 171 -16.97 -3.61 10.96
CA ALA A 171 -15.88 -3.97 11.85
C ALA A 171 -16.19 -5.26 12.61
N ASN A 172 -15.17 -6.09 12.83
CA ASN A 172 -15.30 -7.23 13.72
C ASN A 172 -15.34 -6.80 15.21
N GLU A 173 -15.43 -7.75 16.13
CA GLU A 173 -15.50 -7.50 17.59
C GLU A 173 -14.29 -6.70 18.14
N ARG A 174 -13.15 -6.71 17.42
CA ARG A 174 -11.95 -5.93 17.78
C ARG A 174 -11.92 -4.54 17.14
N GLY A 175 -12.93 -4.17 16.36
CA GLY A 175 -12.96 -2.91 15.62
C GLY A 175 -12.13 -2.92 14.35
N TRP A 176 -11.72 -4.11 13.84
CA TRP A 176 -10.89 -4.24 12.66
C TRP A 176 -11.73 -4.42 11.40
N LEU A 177 -11.22 -3.94 10.27
CA LEU A 177 -11.83 -4.06 8.95
C LEU A 177 -11.02 -5.04 8.09
N TRP A 178 -11.72 -5.92 7.39
CA TRP A 178 -11.09 -6.90 6.50
C TRP A 178 -10.74 -6.26 5.16
N CYS A 179 -9.47 -6.35 4.75
CA CYS A 179 -9.01 -6.02 3.41
C CYS A 179 -8.95 -7.32 2.60
N GLU A 180 -9.95 -7.54 1.76
CA GLU A 180 -10.07 -8.78 0.98
C GLU A 180 -8.91 -8.94 0.00
N THR A 181 -8.52 -7.85 -0.64
CA THR A 181 -7.44 -7.83 -1.64
C THR A 181 -6.08 -8.24 -1.07
N LEU A 182 -5.73 -7.78 0.13
CA LEU A 182 -4.45 -8.11 0.75
C LEU A 182 -4.50 -9.38 1.61
N GLY A 183 -5.70 -9.83 2.02
CA GLY A 183 -5.86 -10.95 2.94
C GLY A 183 -5.44 -10.63 4.37
N PHE A 184 -5.56 -9.37 4.79
CA PHE A 184 -5.21 -8.88 6.12
C PHE A 184 -6.37 -8.10 6.75
N TRP A 185 -6.44 -8.13 8.06
CA TRP A 185 -7.22 -7.16 8.82
C TRP A 185 -6.44 -5.85 8.94
N LEU A 186 -7.13 -4.72 8.82
CA LEU A 186 -6.62 -3.42 9.26
C LEU A 186 -7.29 -3.07 10.59
N GLY A 187 -6.48 -2.65 11.55
CA GLY A 187 -6.96 -2.29 12.87
C GLY A 187 -6.01 -1.35 13.60
N THR A 188 -6.50 -0.74 14.66
CA THR A 188 -5.70 0.19 15.46
C THR A 188 -4.78 -0.55 16.44
N TRP A 189 -3.60 0.00 16.65
CA TRP A 189 -2.60 -0.45 17.61
C TRP A 189 -2.02 0.76 18.37
N SER A 190 -2.00 0.70 19.69
CA SER A 190 -1.40 1.73 20.53
C SER A 190 0.03 1.38 20.88
N GLY A 191 0.95 2.30 20.66
CA GLY A 191 2.34 2.11 21.02
C GLY A 191 3.27 3.17 20.44
N THR A 192 4.56 3.01 20.70
CA THR A 192 5.59 3.95 20.27
C THR A 192 6.28 3.45 19.01
N ILE A 193 6.23 4.25 17.95
CA ILE A 193 6.99 4.05 16.71
C ILE A 193 7.77 5.34 16.42
N ASP A 194 9.02 5.24 16.01
CA ASP A 194 9.91 6.38 15.75
C ASP A 194 9.91 7.43 16.87
N ARG A 195 9.84 6.99 18.14
CA ARG A 195 9.78 7.82 19.36
C ARG A 195 8.48 8.62 19.52
N GLU A 196 7.45 8.35 18.73
CA GLU A 196 6.15 8.96 18.85
C GLU A 196 5.14 7.95 19.39
N GLU A 197 4.55 8.24 20.55
CA GLU A 197 3.49 7.43 21.15
C GLU A 197 2.16 7.86 20.56
N ALA A 198 1.47 6.92 19.88
CA ALA A 198 0.21 7.19 19.21
C ALA A 198 -0.62 5.92 19.01
N ILE A 199 -1.79 6.11 18.41
CA ILE A 199 -2.60 5.03 17.86
C ILE A 199 -2.31 4.98 16.36
N TRP A 200 -1.82 3.81 15.90
CA TRP A 200 -1.42 3.56 14.53
C TRP A 200 -2.39 2.62 13.85
N LEU A 201 -2.60 2.78 12.56
CA LEU A 201 -3.27 1.76 11.74
C LEU A 201 -2.23 0.69 11.36
N ARG A 202 -2.53 -0.58 11.65
CA ARG A 202 -1.64 -1.72 11.42
C ARG A 202 -2.39 -2.85 10.72
N PHE A 203 -1.63 -3.69 10.05
CA PHE A 203 -2.15 -4.96 9.52
C PHE A 203 -2.08 -6.07 10.56
N TYR A 204 -3.04 -6.99 10.49
CA TYR A 204 -3.08 -8.23 11.27
C TYR A 204 -3.39 -9.38 10.32
N ASP A 205 -2.79 -10.54 10.56
CA ASP A 205 -3.06 -11.74 9.79
C ASP A 205 -4.46 -12.35 10.07
N THR A 206 -4.79 -13.44 9.39
CA THR A 206 -6.06 -14.15 9.57
C THR A 206 -6.24 -14.74 10.96
N GLU A 207 -5.16 -14.99 11.69
CA GLU A 207 -5.16 -15.51 13.06
C GLU A 207 -5.25 -14.37 14.10
N GLY A 208 -5.11 -13.13 13.66
CA GLY A 208 -5.16 -11.93 14.50
C GLY A 208 -3.81 -11.56 15.10
N ASN A 209 -2.70 -12.09 14.56
CA ASN A 209 -1.37 -11.65 14.94
C ASN A 209 -1.00 -10.37 14.22
N LEU A 210 -0.28 -9.48 14.92
CA LEU A 210 0.21 -8.24 14.33
C LEU A 210 1.23 -8.53 13.22
N VAL A 211 1.02 -7.94 12.05
CA VAL A 211 2.02 -7.93 10.98
C VAL A 211 3.15 -6.98 11.40
N LEU A 212 4.32 -7.55 11.62
CA LEU A 212 5.45 -6.86 12.21
C LEU A 212 6.13 -5.91 11.22
N LEU A 213 6.71 -4.84 11.74
CA LEU A 213 7.72 -4.06 11.05
C LEU A 213 9.03 -4.85 10.97
N PRO A 214 9.94 -4.56 10.03
CA PRO A 214 11.21 -5.29 9.93
C PRO A 214 11.99 -5.35 11.23
N GLU A 215 12.11 -4.24 11.96
CA GLU A 215 12.80 -4.16 13.24
C GLU A 215 12.09 -4.92 14.38
N GLU A 216 10.75 -5.00 14.34
CA GLU A 216 9.97 -5.81 15.28
C GLU A 216 10.19 -7.30 15.02
N ALA A 217 10.22 -7.69 13.73
CA ALA A 217 10.49 -9.06 13.33
C ALA A 217 11.91 -9.52 13.70
N GLU A 218 12.91 -8.67 13.49
CA GLU A 218 14.30 -8.97 13.88
C GLU A 218 14.45 -9.08 15.40
N ARG A 219 13.81 -8.18 16.17
CA ARG A 219 13.81 -8.28 17.63
C ARG A 219 13.16 -9.59 18.10
N GLN A 220 12.01 -9.95 17.54
CA GLN A 220 11.34 -11.22 17.91
C GLN A 220 12.20 -12.44 17.59
N LYS A 221 12.92 -12.44 16.46
CA LYS A 221 13.86 -13.50 16.10
C LYS A 221 15.03 -13.58 17.09
N ALA A 222 15.59 -12.43 17.48
CA ALA A 222 16.69 -12.36 18.44
C ALA A 222 16.26 -12.90 19.82
N GLU A 223 15.12 -12.45 20.34
CA GLU A 223 14.56 -12.92 21.60
C GLU A 223 14.29 -14.44 21.58
N ALA A 224 13.74 -14.95 20.48
CA ALA A 224 13.50 -16.38 20.31
C ALA A 224 14.81 -17.19 20.23
N ALA A 225 15.86 -16.63 19.62
CA ALA A 225 17.18 -17.28 19.57
C ALA A 225 17.83 -17.34 20.96
N GLU A 226 17.76 -16.25 21.71
CA GLU A 226 18.27 -16.18 23.09
C GLU A 226 17.58 -17.20 24.02
N GLN A 227 16.24 -17.26 23.98
CA GLN A 227 15.46 -18.25 24.73
C GLN A 227 15.82 -19.70 24.38
N ARG A 228 16.09 -19.97 23.08
CA ARG A 228 16.53 -21.30 22.64
C ARG A 228 17.91 -21.63 23.15
N ALA A 229 18.84 -20.65 23.15
CA ALA A 229 20.19 -20.81 23.68
C ALA A 229 20.18 -21.11 25.18
N GLU A 230 19.47 -20.31 26.00
CA GLU A 230 19.30 -20.54 27.42
C GLU A 230 18.68 -21.92 27.72
N SER A 231 17.64 -22.30 26.96
CA SER A 231 17.01 -23.61 27.13
C SER A 231 17.94 -24.76 26.78
N ALA A 232 18.84 -24.59 25.80
CA ALA A 232 19.85 -25.59 25.44
C ALA A 232 20.93 -25.72 26.51
N GLU A 233 21.40 -24.61 27.07
CA GLU A 233 22.37 -24.57 28.14
C GLU A 233 21.84 -25.25 29.41
N GLN A 234 20.62 -24.94 29.83
CA GLN A 234 19.96 -25.59 30.97
C GLN A 234 19.81 -27.11 30.78
N ARG A 235 19.51 -27.55 29.53
CA ARG A 235 19.45 -28.98 29.23
C ARG A 235 20.82 -29.65 29.30
N ALA A 236 21.86 -28.98 28.81
CA ALA A 236 23.23 -29.46 28.85
C ALA A 236 23.72 -29.62 30.31
N GLU A 237 23.55 -28.59 31.15
CA GLU A 237 23.87 -28.64 32.58
C GLU A 237 23.13 -29.76 33.31
N SER A 238 21.84 -29.91 33.05
CA SER A 238 21.02 -30.96 33.65
C SER A 238 21.49 -32.35 33.22
N ALA A 239 21.92 -32.53 31.97
CA ALA A 239 22.47 -33.79 31.47
C ALA A 239 23.82 -34.11 32.13
N GLU A 240 24.69 -33.12 32.25
CA GLU A 240 25.99 -33.24 32.90
C GLU A 240 25.84 -33.66 34.39
N GLN A 241 24.98 -32.96 35.13
CA GLN A 241 24.69 -33.31 36.53
C GLN A 241 24.09 -34.73 36.66
N ARG A 242 23.29 -35.20 35.71
CA ARG A 242 22.79 -36.58 35.70
C ARG A 242 23.90 -37.59 35.44
N ALA A 243 24.78 -37.29 34.47
CA ALA A 243 25.92 -38.13 34.13
C ALA A 243 26.88 -38.25 35.32
N GLU A 244 27.20 -37.17 36.02
CA GLU A 244 28.03 -37.17 37.23
C GLU A 244 27.40 -38.02 38.33
N ARG A 245 26.12 -37.84 38.62
CA ARG A 245 25.40 -38.66 39.63
C ARG A 245 25.43 -40.14 39.29
N LEU A 246 25.25 -40.51 38.01
CA LEU A 246 25.34 -41.89 37.57
C LEU A 246 26.76 -42.45 37.72
N ALA A 247 27.78 -41.67 37.34
CA ALA A 247 29.19 -42.04 37.50
C ALA A 247 29.57 -42.25 38.98
N GLN A 248 29.10 -41.38 39.91
CA GLN A 248 29.30 -41.55 41.37
C GLN A 248 28.60 -42.81 41.86
N ARG A 249 27.39 -43.12 41.44
CA ARG A 249 26.68 -44.34 41.80
C ARG A 249 27.38 -45.62 41.31
N LEU A 250 27.92 -45.61 40.13
CA LEU A 250 28.65 -46.75 39.56
C LEU A 250 29.98 -46.97 40.37
N ARG A 251 30.68 -45.92 40.75
CA ARG A 251 31.89 -46.04 41.59
C ARG A 251 31.62 -46.53 43.01
N ALA A 252 30.41 -46.30 43.54
CA ALA A 252 30.02 -46.75 44.87
C ALA A 252 29.53 -48.23 44.90
N LEU A 253 29.29 -48.85 43.76
CA LEU A 253 28.81 -50.24 43.60
C LEU A 253 29.92 -51.23 43.20
N GLY A 254 31.12 -50.77 42.87
CA GLY A 254 32.32 -51.58 42.56
C GLY A 254 33.36 -51.47 43.65
#